data_d6d70369e544c0ee8c14f14aad298670
#
_entry.id   d6d70369e544c0ee8c14f14aad298670
#
_cell.length_a   1.000
_cell.length_b   1.000
_cell.length_c   1.000
_cell.angle_alpha   90.00
_cell.angle_beta   90.00
_cell.angle_gamma   90.00
#
_symmetry.space_group_name_H-M   'P 1'
#
loop_
_entity.id
_entity.type
_entity.pdbx_description
1 polymer ?
#
loop_
_entity_poly.entity_id
_entity_poly.type
_entity_poly.pdbx_seq_one_letter_code
_entity_poly.pdbx_strand_id
1 'polypeptide(L)'
;MVLIEKREIFVSHPLSNLWLGGLIPLKTLTHSFLDAAVSGKYQYFNATMIDLDRTKRRVTTDQGYIVYDYLVIAPGVDYDYGAMGVRDAEQVQMLRTRYPAAFVSGSEHVTLKRKIKEFKKGIFLLTAPPGIYRCAASPYERACIIAAHFKKNKIPGKVVLVDPRDAPAVNAQGFQAAFDDLYSDHLEYITSTVVQGADPVKKTLATDFDEIKYEDGAIYPRTRASRIIEAFGLAQPSNPQKEANIDHFNYNIIGDERVYVAGDCRPMPFSKSASVAISEGRHVAKVITARIAGKSVAWQTPMSICYSMVDPVGKKAILSVSFYRFDRPSGQWSFASNSKSHNDRSDELGRRNLSWGDEQFRVLFS
;
A
#
# COMPACT_ATOMS: atom_id res chain seq x y z
N MET A 1 2.71 -5.11 -26.51
CA MET A 1 2.55 -4.29 -25.26
C MET A 1 3.90 -3.74 -24.85
N VAL A 2 3.95 -2.49 -24.33
CA VAL A 2 5.16 -1.86 -23.80
C VAL A 2 4.90 -1.51 -22.34
N LEU A 3 5.80 -1.87 -21.44
CA LEU A 3 5.84 -1.42 -20.06
C LEU A 3 6.86 -0.28 -19.93
N ILE A 4 6.42 0.90 -19.50
CA ILE A 4 7.30 2.03 -19.17
C ILE A 4 7.49 2.02 -17.66
N GLU A 5 8.70 1.80 -17.17
CA GLU A 5 9.05 1.85 -15.73
C GLU A 5 10.51 2.30 -15.60
N LYS A 6 10.73 3.30 -14.74
CA LYS A 6 12.05 3.90 -14.50
C LYS A 6 13.00 3.05 -13.67
N ARG A 7 12.48 2.07 -12.94
CA ARG A 7 13.27 1.16 -12.09
C ARG A 7 13.52 -0.14 -12.83
N GLU A 8 14.70 -0.69 -12.69
CA GLU A 8 15.07 -2.00 -13.22
C GLU A 8 14.52 -3.15 -12.36
N ILE A 9 14.41 -2.89 -11.06
CA ILE A 9 13.99 -3.88 -10.07
C ILE A 9 12.68 -3.46 -9.42
N PHE A 10 11.72 -4.36 -9.46
CA PHE A 10 10.52 -4.31 -8.65
C PHE A 10 10.84 -4.73 -7.22
N VAL A 11 10.37 -3.95 -6.24
CA VAL A 11 10.42 -4.32 -4.82
C VAL A 11 9.00 -4.46 -4.32
N SER A 12 8.65 -5.66 -3.89
CA SER A 12 7.30 -6.01 -3.45
C SER A 12 6.96 -5.42 -2.08
N HIS A 13 5.74 -4.87 -1.93
CA HIS A 13 5.14 -4.54 -0.64
C HIS A 13 4.49 -5.76 0.03
N PRO A 14 3.75 -6.63 -0.67
CA PRO A 14 3.40 -7.94 -0.10
C PRO A 14 4.62 -8.63 0.51
N LEU A 15 4.42 -9.19 1.69
CA LEU A 15 5.45 -9.82 2.53
C LEU A 15 6.58 -8.89 3.04
N SER A 16 6.56 -7.58 2.75
CA SER A 16 7.63 -6.67 3.17
C SER A 16 7.77 -6.58 4.71
N ASN A 17 6.68 -6.67 5.45
CA ASN A 17 6.73 -6.73 6.91
C ASN A 17 7.44 -8.01 7.40
N LEU A 18 7.27 -9.15 6.73
CA LEU A 18 8.00 -10.39 7.05
C LEU A 18 9.50 -10.22 6.85
N TRP A 19 9.91 -9.51 5.80
CA TRP A 19 11.31 -9.16 5.61
C TRP A 19 11.81 -8.20 6.69
N LEU A 20 11.04 -7.19 7.07
CA LEU A 20 11.38 -6.30 8.19
C LEU A 20 11.61 -7.10 9.48
N GLY A 21 10.78 -8.10 9.77
CA GLY A 21 10.94 -9.03 10.88
C GLY A 21 12.06 -10.06 10.75
N GLY A 22 12.70 -10.16 9.58
CA GLY A 22 13.76 -11.14 9.33
C GLY A 22 13.29 -12.56 9.06
N LEU A 23 11.99 -12.74 8.73
CA LEU A 23 11.38 -14.04 8.44
C LEU A 23 11.67 -14.55 7.03
N ILE A 24 11.93 -13.62 6.10
CA ILE A 24 12.28 -13.92 4.71
C ILE A 24 13.47 -13.08 4.23
N PRO A 25 14.24 -13.51 3.23
CA PRO A 25 15.31 -12.72 2.65
C PRO A 25 14.78 -11.65 1.67
N LEU A 26 15.56 -10.59 1.44
CA LEU A 26 15.18 -9.50 0.52
C LEU A 26 14.94 -9.99 -0.91
N LYS A 27 15.69 -10.97 -1.36
CA LYS A 27 15.55 -11.54 -2.71
C LYS A 27 14.14 -12.08 -3.00
N THR A 28 13.38 -12.49 -1.97
CA THR A 28 11.97 -12.89 -2.13
C THR A 28 11.08 -11.72 -2.58
N LEU A 29 11.48 -10.48 -2.28
CA LEU A 29 10.72 -9.27 -2.61
C LEU A 29 11.19 -8.57 -3.88
N THR A 30 12.31 -9.00 -4.46
CA THR A 30 12.95 -8.29 -5.57
C THR A 30 12.86 -9.09 -6.85
N HIS A 31 12.33 -8.47 -7.90
CA HIS A 31 12.13 -9.09 -9.21
C HIS A 31 12.58 -8.14 -10.32
N SER A 32 13.20 -8.68 -11.37
CA SER A 32 13.63 -7.92 -12.53
C SER A 32 12.46 -7.64 -13.47
N PHE A 33 12.27 -6.38 -13.87
CA PHE A 33 11.31 -6.03 -14.91
C PHE A 33 11.73 -6.57 -16.28
N LEU A 34 13.03 -6.67 -16.55
CA LEU A 34 13.54 -7.24 -17.79
C LEU A 34 13.23 -8.75 -17.89
N ASP A 35 13.47 -9.51 -16.81
CA ASP A 35 13.16 -10.95 -16.80
C ASP A 35 11.66 -11.19 -16.95
N ALA A 36 10.83 -10.38 -16.27
CA ALA A 36 9.39 -10.42 -16.42
C ALA A 36 8.94 -10.10 -17.85
N ALA A 37 9.60 -9.14 -18.53
CA ALA A 37 9.29 -8.81 -19.91
C ALA A 37 9.64 -9.93 -20.89
N VAL A 38 10.77 -10.60 -20.67
CA VAL A 38 11.18 -11.78 -21.45
C VAL A 38 10.17 -12.91 -21.29
N SER A 39 9.82 -13.25 -20.04
CA SER A 39 8.86 -14.32 -19.73
C SER A 39 7.45 -13.99 -20.25
N GLY A 40 6.99 -12.76 -20.01
CA GLY A 40 5.66 -12.28 -20.40
C GLY A 40 5.54 -11.86 -21.87
N LYS A 41 6.64 -11.92 -22.65
CA LYS A 41 6.71 -11.57 -24.09
C LYS A 41 6.18 -10.16 -24.40
N TYR A 42 6.58 -9.17 -23.56
CA TYR A 42 6.30 -7.76 -23.79
C TYR A 42 7.61 -6.94 -23.80
N GLN A 43 7.54 -5.72 -24.30
CA GLN A 43 8.71 -4.83 -24.29
C GLN A 43 8.79 -4.11 -22.95
N TYR A 44 9.97 -4.09 -22.34
CA TYR A 44 10.29 -3.24 -21.20
C TYR A 44 11.07 -2.02 -21.70
N PHE A 45 10.52 -0.85 -21.43
CA PHE A 45 11.15 0.44 -21.74
C PHE A 45 11.54 1.14 -20.43
N ASN A 46 12.83 1.07 -20.11
CA ASN A 46 13.38 1.66 -18.91
C ASN A 46 13.46 3.20 -19.07
N ALA A 47 12.38 3.86 -18.73
CA ALA A 47 12.23 5.31 -18.92
C ALA A 47 11.27 5.91 -17.91
N THR A 48 11.39 7.21 -17.71
CA THR A 48 10.48 8.01 -16.88
C THR A 48 9.45 8.71 -17.76
N MET A 49 8.16 8.49 -17.51
CA MET A 49 7.08 9.24 -18.14
C MET A 49 7.09 10.69 -17.64
N ILE A 50 7.19 11.66 -18.55
CA ILE A 50 7.30 13.08 -18.25
C ILE A 50 6.13 13.93 -18.78
N ASP A 51 5.40 13.44 -19.81
CA ASP A 51 4.23 14.13 -20.34
C ASP A 51 3.24 13.18 -21.00
N LEU A 52 1.97 13.60 -21.07
CA LEU A 52 0.86 12.87 -21.70
C LEU A 52 0.02 13.77 -22.58
N ASP A 53 0.13 13.61 -23.90
CA ASP A 53 -0.76 14.22 -24.89
C ASP A 53 -1.86 13.22 -25.28
N ARG A 54 -3.05 13.34 -24.68
CA ARG A 54 -4.19 12.45 -24.95
C ARG A 54 -4.78 12.65 -26.35
N THR A 55 -4.70 13.86 -26.89
CA THR A 55 -5.20 14.16 -28.24
C THR A 55 -4.37 13.46 -29.31
N LYS A 56 -3.04 13.52 -29.18
CA LYS A 56 -2.10 12.84 -30.07
C LYS A 56 -1.86 11.38 -29.66
N ARG A 57 -2.42 10.91 -28.55
CA ARG A 57 -2.18 9.58 -27.98
C ARG A 57 -0.69 9.28 -27.78
N ARG A 58 0.02 10.24 -27.22
CA ARG A 58 1.47 10.19 -27.07
C ARG A 58 1.87 10.31 -25.60
N VAL A 59 2.69 9.37 -25.17
CA VAL A 59 3.44 9.42 -23.92
C VAL A 59 4.84 9.89 -24.24
N THR A 60 5.29 10.99 -23.63
CA THR A 60 6.68 11.46 -23.72
C THR A 60 7.44 10.98 -22.48
N THR A 61 8.64 10.50 -22.71
CA THR A 61 9.57 10.04 -21.65
C THR A 61 10.90 10.76 -21.75
N ASP A 62 11.76 10.57 -20.77
CA ASP A 62 13.15 11.04 -20.81
C ASP A 62 14.03 10.35 -21.86
N GLN A 63 13.53 9.27 -22.52
CA GLN A 63 14.24 8.51 -23.56
C GLN A 63 13.55 8.60 -24.94
N GLY A 64 12.53 9.46 -25.10
CA GLY A 64 11.78 9.60 -26.34
C GLY A 64 10.27 9.56 -26.11
N TYR A 65 9.50 9.16 -27.11
CA TYR A 65 8.05 9.07 -27.01
C TYR A 65 7.48 7.76 -27.54
N ILE A 66 6.29 7.41 -27.06
CA ILE A 66 5.51 6.26 -27.50
C ILE A 66 4.11 6.74 -27.89
N VAL A 67 3.64 6.33 -29.07
CA VAL A 67 2.23 6.49 -29.47
C VAL A 67 1.48 5.22 -29.09
N TYR A 68 0.29 5.40 -28.49
CA TYR A 68 -0.52 4.28 -27.99
C TYR A 68 -1.90 4.22 -28.61
N ASP A 69 -2.44 3.01 -28.73
CA ASP A 69 -3.85 2.76 -29.00
C ASP A 69 -4.65 2.78 -27.69
N TYR A 70 -4.10 2.16 -26.65
CA TYR A 70 -4.62 2.12 -25.28
C TYR A 70 -3.47 2.32 -24.29
N LEU A 71 -3.73 3.11 -23.24
CA LEU A 71 -2.78 3.40 -22.18
C LEU A 71 -3.34 2.97 -20.83
N VAL A 72 -2.58 2.23 -20.05
CA VAL A 72 -2.90 1.91 -18.65
C VAL A 72 -1.89 2.58 -17.74
N ILE A 73 -2.35 3.41 -16.82
CA ILE A 73 -1.52 4.16 -15.86
C ILE A 73 -1.74 3.58 -14.47
N ALA A 74 -0.70 3.03 -13.86
CA ALA A 74 -0.76 2.38 -12.55
C ALA A 74 0.42 2.75 -11.64
N PRO A 75 0.65 4.05 -11.37
CA PRO A 75 1.85 4.53 -10.67
C PRO A 75 1.80 4.34 -9.14
N GLY A 76 0.67 3.88 -8.60
CA GLY A 76 0.48 3.68 -7.18
C GLY A 76 0.29 4.98 -6.38
N VAL A 77 0.75 5.00 -5.14
CA VAL A 77 0.56 6.10 -4.18
C VAL A 77 1.82 6.93 -3.95
N ASP A 78 1.63 8.13 -3.42
CA ASP A 78 2.61 8.97 -2.76
C ASP A 78 2.06 9.40 -1.39
N TYR A 79 2.82 10.19 -0.65
CA TYR A 79 2.48 10.69 0.68
C TYR A 79 2.02 12.14 0.65
N ASP A 80 1.06 12.46 1.51
CA ASP A 80 0.55 13.79 1.78
C ASP A 80 0.86 14.19 3.23
N TYR A 81 2.05 14.71 3.46
CA TYR A 81 2.47 15.22 4.76
C TYR A 81 1.70 16.48 5.18
N GLY A 82 1.21 17.27 4.21
CA GLY A 82 0.39 18.44 4.48
C GLY A 82 -0.92 18.12 5.18
N ALA A 83 -1.49 16.93 4.94
CA ALA A 83 -2.70 16.47 5.59
C ALA A 83 -2.52 16.12 7.08
N MET A 84 -1.29 15.96 7.56
CA MET A 84 -0.95 15.78 8.97
C MET A 84 -0.26 17.03 9.57
N GLY A 85 -0.47 18.21 8.97
CA GLY A 85 0.05 19.49 9.48
C GLY A 85 1.50 19.81 9.13
N VAL A 86 2.24 18.93 8.44
CA VAL A 86 3.65 19.16 8.09
C VAL A 86 3.75 19.69 6.66
N ARG A 87 4.06 20.98 6.51
CA ARG A 87 4.12 21.67 5.20
C ARG A 87 5.51 22.19 4.84
N ASP A 88 6.39 22.33 5.81
CA ASP A 88 7.77 22.74 5.58
C ASP A 88 8.52 21.66 4.80
N ALA A 89 9.18 22.06 3.71
CA ALA A 89 9.81 21.12 2.78
C ALA A 89 11.00 20.37 3.40
N GLU A 90 11.74 20.99 4.30
CA GLU A 90 12.87 20.37 4.98
C GLU A 90 12.39 19.35 6.01
N GLN A 91 11.34 19.68 6.78
CA GLN A 91 10.71 18.74 7.71
C GLN A 91 10.11 17.54 6.96
N VAL A 92 9.40 17.77 5.85
CA VAL A 92 8.88 16.70 4.98
C VAL A 92 10.01 15.79 4.51
N GLN A 93 11.11 16.36 4.04
CA GLN A 93 12.28 15.58 3.59
C GLN A 93 12.91 14.80 4.75
N MET A 94 13.02 15.39 5.93
CA MET A 94 13.51 14.69 7.13
C MET A 94 12.59 13.54 7.54
N LEU A 95 11.26 13.76 7.57
CA LEU A 95 10.30 12.68 7.88
C LEU A 95 10.43 11.54 6.86
N ARG A 96 10.47 11.86 5.57
CA ARG A 96 10.57 10.90 4.49
C ARG A 96 11.85 10.05 4.55
N THR A 97 12.96 10.63 4.97
CA THR A 97 14.27 9.97 4.99
C THR A 97 14.61 9.33 6.33
N ARG A 98 14.24 9.98 7.45
CA ARG A 98 14.60 9.52 8.79
C ARG A 98 13.51 8.67 9.45
N TYR A 99 12.23 8.90 9.11
CA TYR A 99 11.08 8.19 9.68
C TYR A 99 10.18 7.60 8.60
N PRO A 100 10.76 6.85 7.63
CA PRO A 100 10.03 6.43 6.43
C PRO A 100 8.87 5.51 6.77
N ALA A 101 7.74 5.77 6.13
CA ALA A 101 6.55 4.94 6.25
C ALA A 101 6.73 3.53 5.64
N ALA A 102 7.63 3.40 4.67
CA ALA A 102 7.90 2.17 3.93
C ALA A 102 6.65 1.57 3.25
N PHE A 103 5.91 2.42 2.53
CA PHE A 103 4.78 2.06 1.65
C PHE A 103 4.96 2.54 0.21
N VAL A 104 6.04 3.26 -0.08
CA VAL A 104 6.51 3.55 -1.43
C VAL A 104 7.77 2.72 -1.69
N SER A 105 7.85 2.08 -2.87
CA SER A 105 8.97 1.21 -3.20
C SER A 105 10.29 1.98 -3.23
N GLY A 106 11.35 1.38 -2.69
CA GLY A 106 12.69 1.94 -2.70
C GLY A 106 13.43 1.78 -1.37
N SER A 107 14.29 2.75 -1.05
CA SER A 107 15.16 2.73 0.14
C SER A 107 14.44 2.80 1.48
N GLU A 108 13.16 3.18 1.50
CA GLU A 108 12.38 3.33 2.74
C GLU A 108 12.38 2.05 3.58
N HIS A 109 12.16 0.90 2.94
CA HIS A 109 12.16 -0.40 3.62
C HIS A 109 13.52 -0.74 4.22
N VAL A 110 14.61 -0.44 3.50
CA VAL A 110 15.98 -0.69 3.96
C VAL A 110 16.28 0.18 5.18
N THR A 111 15.91 1.45 5.12
CA THR A 111 16.05 2.38 6.25
C THR A 111 15.28 1.90 7.47
N LEU A 112 14.01 1.54 7.30
CA LEU A 112 13.17 1.05 8.40
C LEU A 112 13.71 -0.25 9.00
N LYS A 113 14.17 -1.20 8.17
CA LYS A 113 14.80 -2.44 8.64
C LYS A 113 16.02 -2.17 9.53
N ARG A 114 16.89 -1.25 9.11
CA ARG A 114 18.06 -0.85 9.89
C ARG A 114 17.65 -0.25 11.22
N LYS A 115 16.68 0.67 11.23
CA LYS A 115 16.16 1.32 12.45
C LYS A 115 15.62 0.30 13.46
N ILE A 116 14.82 -0.68 13.00
CA ILE A 116 14.31 -1.76 13.86
C ILE A 116 15.47 -2.56 14.47
N LYS A 117 16.48 -2.92 13.65
CA LYS A 117 17.64 -3.70 14.10
C LYS A 117 18.53 -2.93 15.10
N GLU A 118 18.69 -1.63 14.90
CA GLU A 118 19.58 -0.78 15.69
C GLU A 118 18.89 -0.18 16.93
N PHE A 119 17.58 -0.30 17.06
CA PHE A 119 16.82 0.24 18.19
C PHE A 119 17.25 -0.38 19.51
N LYS A 120 17.45 0.46 20.55
CA LYS A 120 18.00 0.01 21.82
C LYS A 120 17.02 0.11 22.99
N LYS A 121 16.22 1.15 23.05
CA LYS A 121 15.29 1.41 24.18
C LYS A 121 14.29 2.51 23.86
N GLY A 122 13.23 2.62 24.68
CA GLY A 122 12.27 3.70 24.66
C GLY A 122 11.11 3.45 23.69
N ILE A 123 10.55 4.49 23.10
CA ILE A 123 9.37 4.42 22.24
C ILE A 123 9.78 4.32 20.77
N PHE A 124 9.30 3.27 20.09
CA PHE A 124 9.30 3.15 18.64
C PHE A 124 7.92 3.50 18.09
N LEU A 125 7.78 4.70 17.55
CA LEU A 125 6.51 5.24 17.10
C LEU A 125 6.10 4.66 15.73
N LEU A 126 4.84 4.28 15.63
CA LEU A 126 4.16 3.99 14.36
C LEU A 126 2.88 4.81 14.26
N THR A 127 2.48 5.20 13.06
CA THR A 127 1.19 5.85 12.81
C THR A 127 0.40 5.09 11.75
N ALA A 128 -0.93 5.01 11.92
CA ALA A 128 -1.86 4.60 10.88
C ALA A 128 -2.51 5.86 10.28
N PRO A 129 -2.54 6.04 8.94
CA PRO A 129 -3.10 7.25 8.35
C PRO A 129 -4.63 7.22 8.34
N PRO A 130 -5.29 8.39 8.31
CA PRO A 130 -6.73 8.48 8.16
C PRO A 130 -7.17 8.05 6.76
N GLY A 131 -8.46 7.72 6.62
CA GLY A 131 -9.09 7.39 5.34
C GLY A 131 -8.66 6.04 4.78
N ILE A 132 -8.67 5.93 3.45
CA ILE A 132 -8.26 4.72 2.73
C ILE A 132 -6.79 4.85 2.35
N TYR A 133 -5.99 3.89 2.74
CA TYR A 133 -4.55 3.88 2.52
C TYR A 133 -4.05 2.53 2.02
N ARG A 134 -2.81 2.49 1.56
CA ARG A 134 -2.19 1.25 1.08
C ARG A 134 -1.99 0.27 2.24
N CYS A 135 -2.48 -0.96 2.05
CA CYS A 135 -2.33 -2.09 2.96
C CYS A 135 -2.91 -1.83 4.36
N ALA A 136 -4.25 -1.83 4.45
CA ALA A 136 -5.00 -1.51 5.68
C ALA A 136 -4.55 -2.30 6.92
N ALA A 137 -4.09 -3.54 6.76
CA ALA A 137 -3.59 -4.39 7.85
C ALA A 137 -2.14 -4.08 8.26
N SER A 138 -1.36 -3.44 7.39
CA SER A 138 0.10 -3.39 7.54
C SER A 138 0.61 -2.61 8.74
N PRO A 139 0.04 -1.47 9.18
CA PRO A 139 0.49 -0.80 10.41
C PRO A 139 0.39 -1.72 11.64
N TYR A 140 -0.69 -2.47 11.75
CA TYR A 140 -0.95 -3.38 12.89
C TYR A 140 -0.05 -4.61 12.85
N GLU A 141 0.10 -5.23 11.67
CA GLU A 141 1.06 -6.34 11.47
C GLU A 141 2.49 -5.91 11.78
N ARG A 142 2.88 -4.73 11.31
CA ARG A 142 4.20 -4.15 11.58
C ARG A 142 4.44 -3.93 13.06
N ALA A 143 3.43 -3.44 13.78
CA ALA A 143 3.48 -3.28 15.23
C ALA A 143 3.73 -4.63 15.94
N CYS A 144 3.00 -5.68 15.57
CA CYS A 144 3.23 -7.04 16.08
C CYS A 144 4.66 -7.53 15.82
N ILE A 145 5.15 -7.34 14.59
CA ILE A 145 6.48 -7.81 14.17
C ILE A 145 7.60 -7.09 14.96
N ILE A 146 7.47 -5.77 15.15
CA ILE A 146 8.48 -4.99 15.91
C ILE A 146 8.39 -5.33 17.40
N ALA A 147 7.20 -5.43 17.97
CA ALA A 147 7.01 -5.83 19.37
C ALA A 147 7.57 -7.24 19.64
N ALA A 148 7.34 -8.18 18.72
CA ALA A 148 7.95 -9.51 18.80
C ALA A 148 9.47 -9.47 18.75
N HIS A 149 10.05 -8.58 17.92
CA HIS A 149 11.49 -8.36 17.87
C HIS A 149 12.02 -7.83 19.22
N PHE A 150 11.35 -6.86 19.82
CA PHE A 150 11.74 -6.32 21.13
C PHE A 150 11.66 -7.38 22.23
N LYS A 151 10.56 -8.11 22.31
CA LYS A 151 10.35 -9.21 23.25
C LYS A 151 11.41 -10.29 23.12
N LYS A 152 11.65 -10.77 21.90
CA LYS A 152 12.65 -11.83 21.63
C LYS A 152 14.08 -11.42 22.00
N ASN A 153 14.45 -10.17 21.73
CA ASN A 153 15.81 -9.67 21.96
C ASN A 153 15.97 -8.95 23.31
N LYS A 154 14.93 -8.96 24.16
CA LYS A 154 14.92 -8.30 25.48
C LYS A 154 15.29 -6.81 25.40
N ILE A 155 14.82 -6.14 24.33
CA ILE A 155 15.03 -4.70 24.15
C ILE A 155 14.05 -3.98 25.10
N PRO A 156 14.52 -3.07 25.98
CA PRO A 156 13.66 -2.32 26.89
C PRO A 156 12.96 -1.18 26.12
N GLY A 157 12.09 -1.55 25.17
CA GLY A 157 11.38 -0.67 24.27
C GLY A 157 9.91 -1.06 24.12
N LYS A 158 9.10 -0.09 23.75
CA LYS A 158 7.69 -0.24 23.45
C LYS A 158 7.39 0.31 22.08
N VAL A 159 6.61 -0.41 21.29
CA VAL A 159 5.97 0.11 20.07
C VAL A 159 4.74 0.91 20.51
N VAL A 160 4.64 2.15 20.05
CA VAL A 160 3.42 2.95 20.20
C VAL A 160 2.81 3.14 18.81
N LEU A 161 1.63 2.58 18.60
CA LEU A 161 0.87 2.73 17.35
C LEU A 161 -0.29 3.70 17.55
N VAL A 162 -0.25 4.85 16.87
CA VAL A 162 -1.30 5.88 16.91
C VAL A 162 -2.23 5.72 15.72
N ASP A 163 -3.53 5.65 15.97
CA ASP A 163 -4.57 5.43 14.97
C ASP A 163 -5.75 6.40 15.14
N PRO A 164 -6.21 7.08 14.10
CA PRO A 164 -7.40 7.93 14.18
C PRO A 164 -8.73 7.14 14.30
N ARG A 165 -8.69 5.81 14.23
CA ARG A 165 -9.86 4.92 14.36
C ARG A 165 -9.99 4.42 15.80
N ASP A 166 -11.19 3.96 16.13
CA ASP A 166 -11.50 3.29 17.41
C ASP A 166 -11.00 1.84 17.47
N ALA A 167 -10.71 1.23 16.32
CA ALA A 167 -10.22 -0.14 16.20
C ALA A 167 -9.38 -0.32 14.92
N PRO A 168 -8.60 -1.42 14.80
CA PRO A 168 -7.88 -1.75 13.59
C PRO A 168 -8.79 -1.79 12.36
N ALA A 169 -8.34 -1.19 11.25
CA ALA A 169 -9.12 -1.00 10.02
C ALA A 169 -9.61 -2.32 9.38
N VAL A 170 -8.98 -3.44 9.69
CA VAL A 170 -9.35 -4.81 9.25
C VAL A 170 -8.97 -5.79 10.34
N ASN A 171 -9.70 -6.92 10.44
CA ASN A 171 -9.44 -7.97 11.44
C ASN A 171 -9.30 -7.43 12.88
N ALA A 172 -10.14 -6.47 13.25
CA ALA A 172 -10.01 -5.73 14.52
C ALA A 172 -9.84 -6.67 15.73
N GLN A 173 -10.70 -7.68 15.85
CA GLN A 173 -10.64 -8.67 16.95
C GLN A 173 -9.34 -9.47 16.95
N GLY A 174 -8.88 -9.89 15.77
CA GLY A 174 -7.65 -10.70 15.67
C GLY A 174 -6.39 -9.91 15.99
N PHE A 175 -6.32 -8.63 15.59
CA PHE A 175 -5.21 -7.77 15.96
C PHE A 175 -5.26 -7.42 17.46
N GLN A 176 -6.43 -7.05 18.00
CA GLN A 176 -6.56 -6.74 19.42
C GLN A 176 -6.15 -7.94 20.28
N ALA A 177 -6.63 -9.14 19.97
CA ALA A 177 -6.23 -10.37 20.67
C ALA A 177 -4.71 -10.62 20.60
N ALA A 178 -4.07 -10.29 19.46
CA ALA A 178 -2.62 -10.43 19.35
C ALA A 178 -1.88 -9.38 20.21
N PHE A 179 -2.36 -8.14 20.26
CA PHE A 179 -1.78 -7.07 21.09
C PHE A 179 -1.84 -7.44 22.56
N ASP A 180 -3.00 -7.88 23.04
CA ASP A 180 -3.24 -8.19 24.45
C ASP A 180 -2.52 -9.47 24.88
N ASP A 181 -2.65 -10.56 24.13
CA ASP A 181 -2.11 -11.88 24.52
C ASP A 181 -0.59 -11.96 24.35
N LEU A 182 -0.02 -11.32 23.32
CA LEU A 182 1.37 -11.54 22.95
C LEU A 182 2.29 -10.37 23.30
N TYR A 183 1.77 -9.13 23.31
CA TYR A 183 2.61 -7.92 23.30
C TYR A 183 2.19 -6.85 24.28
N SER A 184 1.37 -7.12 25.29
CA SER A 184 0.90 -6.15 26.28
C SER A 184 2.01 -5.30 26.92
N ASP A 185 3.21 -5.88 27.15
CA ASP A 185 4.36 -5.18 27.72
C ASP A 185 5.19 -4.40 26.65
N HIS A 186 5.02 -4.69 25.35
CA HIS A 186 5.89 -4.20 24.27
C HIS A 186 5.14 -3.41 23.20
N LEU A 187 3.80 -3.33 23.29
CA LEU A 187 2.97 -2.61 22.31
C LEU A 187 1.87 -1.86 23.06
N GLU A 188 1.71 -0.61 22.68
CA GLU A 188 0.61 0.25 23.08
C GLU A 188 -0.13 0.73 21.85
N TYR A 189 -1.44 0.51 21.80
CA TYR A 189 -2.30 0.92 20.71
C TYR A 189 -3.17 2.08 21.16
N ILE A 190 -2.89 3.27 20.62
CA ILE A 190 -3.60 4.51 20.94
C ILE A 190 -4.62 4.75 19.82
N THR A 191 -5.89 4.56 20.16
CA THR A 191 -7.03 4.69 19.24
C THR A 191 -7.62 6.10 19.25
N SER A 192 -8.52 6.39 18.27
CA SER A 192 -9.29 7.64 18.19
C SER A 192 -8.44 8.90 18.31
N THR A 193 -7.19 8.84 17.81
CA THR A 193 -6.19 9.91 18.00
C THR A 193 -5.67 10.39 16.65
N VAL A 194 -5.95 11.64 16.34
CA VAL A 194 -5.61 12.26 15.05
C VAL A 194 -4.24 12.94 15.15
N VAL A 195 -3.34 12.59 14.25
CA VAL A 195 -2.04 13.26 14.12
C VAL A 195 -2.22 14.62 13.48
N GLN A 196 -1.73 15.67 14.16
CA GLN A 196 -1.79 17.08 13.73
C GLN A 196 -0.44 17.67 13.34
N GLY A 197 0.66 16.97 13.66
CA GLY A 197 2.00 17.42 13.33
C GLY A 197 3.07 16.40 13.73
N ALA A 198 4.25 16.57 13.18
CA ALA A 198 5.43 15.81 13.59
C ALA A 198 6.67 16.68 13.46
N ASP A 199 7.45 16.77 14.53
CA ASP A 199 8.75 17.43 14.54
C ASP A 199 9.86 16.37 14.51
N PRO A 200 10.53 16.16 13.35
CA PRO A 200 11.55 15.13 13.21
C PRO A 200 12.85 15.46 13.94
N VAL A 201 13.05 16.71 14.38
CA VAL A 201 14.24 17.15 15.12
C VAL A 201 14.05 16.95 16.62
N LYS A 202 12.91 17.43 17.14
CA LYS A 202 12.55 17.23 18.56
C LYS A 202 12.09 15.82 18.85
N LYS A 203 11.80 15.02 17.80
CA LYS A 203 11.23 13.68 17.89
C LYS A 203 9.90 13.67 18.65
N THR A 204 8.99 14.53 18.21
CA THR A 204 7.66 14.66 18.81
C THR A 204 6.59 14.51 17.73
N LEU A 205 5.48 13.87 18.11
CA LEU A 205 4.27 13.75 17.32
C LEU A 205 3.16 14.52 18.05
N ALA A 206 2.67 15.58 17.43
CA ALA A 206 1.52 16.32 17.94
C ALA A 206 0.22 15.61 17.54
N THR A 207 -0.68 15.41 18.49
CA THR A 207 -2.01 14.84 18.29
C THR A 207 -3.08 15.84 18.69
N ASP A 208 -4.35 15.47 18.49
CA ASP A 208 -5.51 16.25 18.95
C ASP A 208 -5.70 16.22 20.48
N PHE A 209 -4.93 15.41 21.21
CA PHE A 209 -4.94 15.33 22.67
C PHE A 209 -3.63 15.83 23.28
N ASP A 210 -2.49 15.22 22.89
CA ASP A 210 -1.20 15.40 23.52
C ASP A 210 -0.04 15.39 22.52
N GLU A 211 1.17 15.67 23.02
CA GLU A 211 2.44 15.48 22.30
C GLU A 211 3.12 14.19 22.76
N ILE A 212 3.38 13.28 21.83
CA ILE A 212 4.08 12.01 22.07
C ILE A 212 5.55 12.17 21.71
N LYS A 213 6.45 11.98 22.68
CA LYS A 213 7.91 11.90 22.44
C LYS A 213 8.30 10.48 22.09
N TYR A 214 9.23 10.33 21.15
CA TYR A 214 9.70 9.02 20.71
C TYR A 214 11.21 9.02 20.44
N GLU A 215 11.85 7.86 20.54
CA GLU A 215 13.26 7.69 20.24
C GLU A 215 13.48 7.43 18.76
N ASP A 216 12.63 6.59 18.16
CA ASP A 216 12.66 6.26 16.74
C ASP A 216 11.27 5.86 16.23
N GLY A 217 11.13 5.58 14.93
CA GLY A 217 9.82 5.20 14.40
C GLY A 217 9.70 5.21 12.89
N ALA A 218 8.46 4.99 12.45
CA ALA A 218 8.01 5.13 11.06
C ALA A 218 6.67 5.88 11.05
N ILE A 219 6.66 7.05 10.45
CA ILE A 219 5.49 7.92 10.39
C ILE A 219 4.81 7.75 9.04
N TYR A 220 3.58 7.23 9.07
CA TYR A 220 2.79 6.99 7.87
C TYR A 220 1.77 8.10 7.69
N PRO A 221 2.04 9.08 6.80
CA PRO A 221 1.11 10.17 6.52
C PRO A 221 -0.06 9.69 5.67
N ARG A 222 -1.07 10.55 5.47
CA ARG A 222 -2.15 10.28 4.52
C ARG A 222 -1.57 9.93 3.17
N THR A 223 -2.10 8.87 2.54
CA THR A 223 -1.74 8.54 1.17
C THR A 223 -2.51 9.42 0.19
N ARG A 224 -1.91 9.66 -0.95
CA ARG A 224 -2.53 10.26 -2.13
C ARG A 224 -2.18 9.45 -3.36
N ALA A 225 -2.88 9.63 -4.46
CA ALA A 225 -2.42 9.09 -5.74
C ALA A 225 -1.04 9.67 -6.11
N SER A 226 -0.25 8.89 -6.84
CA SER A 226 1.02 9.37 -7.38
C SER A 226 0.87 10.72 -8.07
N ARG A 227 1.83 11.60 -7.91
CA ARG A 227 1.80 12.97 -8.42
C ARG A 227 1.58 13.08 -9.92
N ILE A 228 1.93 12.06 -10.69
CA ILE A 228 1.69 12.06 -12.14
C ILE A 228 0.21 12.07 -12.50
N ILE A 229 -0.68 11.53 -11.64
CA ILE A 229 -2.13 11.57 -11.86
C ILE A 229 -2.63 13.03 -11.89
N GLU A 230 -2.16 13.86 -10.96
CA GLU A 230 -2.48 15.29 -10.93
C GLU A 230 -1.74 16.06 -12.04
N ALA A 231 -0.44 15.80 -12.22
CA ALA A 231 0.41 16.48 -13.21
C ALA A 231 -0.11 16.31 -14.65
N PHE A 232 -0.71 15.17 -14.97
CA PHE A 232 -1.27 14.91 -16.31
C PHE A 232 -2.76 15.22 -16.44
N GLY A 233 -3.34 15.94 -15.46
CA GLY A 233 -4.75 16.35 -15.49
C GLY A 233 -5.73 15.17 -15.43
N LEU A 234 -5.33 14.06 -14.80
CA LEU A 234 -6.16 12.86 -14.66
C LEU A 234 -6.89 12.78 -13.32
N ALA A 235 -6.53 13.64 -12.37
CA ALA A 235 -7.10 13.65 -11.03
C ALA A 235 -8.53 14.18 -11.03
N GLN A 236 -9.39 13.59 -10.17
CA GLN A 236 -10.69 14.17 -9.84
C GLN A 236 -10.45 15.44 -9.00
N PRO A 237 -10.93 16.63 -9.45
CA PRO A 237 -10.60 17.91 -8.80
C PRO A 237 -10.98 17.97 -7.32
N SER A 238 -12.15 17.45 -6.95
CA SER A 238 -12.69 17.45 -5.57
C SER A 238 -12.11 16.34 -4.68
N ASN A 239 -11.36 15.39 -5.23
CA ASN A 239 -10.81 14.30 -4.44
C ASN A 239 -9.60 14.76 -3.61
N PRO A 240 -9.65 14.66 -2.25
CA PRO A 240 -8.58 15.15 -1.38
C PRO A 240 -7.29 14.34 -1.50
N GLN A 241 -7.36 13.10 -1.96
CA GLN A 241 -6.19 12.23 -2.21
C GLN A 241 -5.69 12.33 -3.65
N LYS A 242 -6.26 13.23 -4.48
CA LYS A 242 -5.90 13.46 -5.89
C LYS A 242 -5.94 12.18 -6.73
N GLU A 243 -6.91 11.33 -6.46
CA GLU A 243 -7.16 10.10 -7.19
C GLU A 243 -7.77 10.37 -8.56
N ALA A 244 -7.63 9.41 -9.47
CA ALA A 244 -8.01 9.58 -10.86
C ALA A 244 -9.53 9.74 -11.07
N ASN A 245 -9.93 10.57 -12.03
CA ASN A 245 -11.32 10.74 -12.43
C ASN A 245 -11.71 9.68 -13.45
N ILE A 246 -12.17 8.53 -12.99
CA ILE A 246 -12.44 7.34 -13.82
C ILE A 246 -13.88 6.86 -13.73
N ASP A 247 -14.31 6.14 -14.78
CA ASP A 247 -15.46 5.25 -14.71
C ASP A 247 -15.16 4.07 -13.76
N HIS A 248 -16.03 3.88 -12.77
CA HIS A 248 -15.81 2.90 -11.69
C HIS A 248 -15.92 1.45 -12.14
N PHE A 249 -16.49 1.19 -13.32
CA PHE A 249 -16.71 -0.16 -13.84
C PHE A 249 -15.70 -0.54 -14.94
N ASN A 250 -15.34 0.43 -15.79
CA ASN A 250 -14.41 0.20 -16.90
C ASN A 250 -12.98 0.66 -16.60
N TYR A 251 -12.79 1.51 -15.56
CA TYR A 251 -11.49 2.08 -15.16
C TYR A 251 -10.87 3.07 -16.16
N ASN A 252 -11.59 3.45 -17.20
CA ASN A 252 -11.10 4.49 -18.11
C ASN A 252 -11.35 5.89 -17.53
N ILE A 253 -10.52 6.86 -17.91
CA ILE A 253 -10.71 8.26 -17.59
C ILE A 253 -12.08 8.72 -18.14
N ILE A 254 -12.82 9.50 -17.37
CA ILE A 254 -14.09 10.09 -17.82
C ILE A 254 -13.83 10.94 -19.05
N GLY A 255 -14.57 10.65 -20.11
CA GLY A 255 -14.42 11.33 -21.42
C GLY A 255 -13.26 10.81 -22.28
N ASP A 256 -12.56 9.74 -21.85
CA ASP A 256 -11.47 9.14 -22.65
C ASP A 256 -11.45 7.61 -22.47
N GLU A 257 -11.95 6.89 -23.47
CA GLU A 257 -12.03 5.43 -23.47
C GLU A 257 -10.71 4.72 -23.81
N ARG A 258 -9.63 5.46 -24.02
CA ARG A 258 -8.33 4.91 -24.38
C ARG A 258 -7.29 5.00 -23.27
N VAL A 259 -7.57 5.78 -22.22
CA VAL A 259 -6.71 5.93 -21.05
C VAL A 259 -7.38 5.35 -19.82
N TYR A 260 -6.72 4.40 -19.18
CA TYR A 260 -7.19 3.66 -18.00
C TYR A 260 -6.29 3.93 -16.81
N VAL A 261 -6.88 3.92 -15.62
CA VAL A 261 -6.12 4.01 -14.37
C VAL A 261 -6.57 2.90 -13.44
N ALA A 262 -5.62 2.11 -12.94
CA ALA A 262 -5.88 0.99 -12.04
C ALA A 262 -4.93 0.98 -10.84
N GLY A 263 -5.24 0.15 -9.85
CA GLY A 263 -4.45 0.03 -8.62
C GLY A 263 -4.68 1.20 -7.66
N ASP A 264 -3.68 1.51 -6.85
CA ASP A 264 -3.85 2.37 -5.67
C ASP A 264 -4.16 3.85 -5.97
N CYS A 265 -4.08 4.29 -7.20
CA CYS A 265 -4.39 5.67 -7.62
C CYS A 265 -5.86 5.90 -8.06
N ARG A 266 -6.72 4.89 -7.95
CA ARG A 266 -8.16 4.99 -8.27
C ARG A 266 -8.99 5.38 -7.04
N PRO A 267 -10.18 6.02 -7.21
CA PRO A 267 -10.95 6.63 -6.12
C PRO A 267 -11.93 5.70 -5.38
N MET A 268 -12.11 4.45 -5.81
CA MET A 268 -13.07 3.57 -5.17
C MET A 268 -12.64 3.18 -3.75
N PRO A 269 -13.58 2.92 -2.83
CA PRO A 269 -13.31 2.64 -1.42
C PRO A 269 -12.84 1.20 -1.17
N PHE A 270 -12.12 0.61 -2.13
CA PHE A 270 -11.53 -0.71 -1.98
C PHE A 270 -10.18 -0.62 -1.25
N SER A 271 -9.79 -1.70 -0.61
CA SER A 271 -8.43 -1.80 -0.06
C SER A 271 -7.39 -1.49 -1.14
N LYS A 272 -6.46 -0.59 -0.86
CA LYS A 272 -5.28 -0.35 -1.71
C LYS A 272 -4.25 -1.45 -1.42
N SER A 273 -4.40 -2.58 -2.12
CA SER A 273 -3.60 -3.79 -1.91
C SER A 273 -3.21 -4.44 -3.24
N ALA A 274 -2.17 -5.28 -3.20
CA ALA A 274 -1.71 -5.98 -4.39
C ALA A 274 -2.79 -6.90 -4.99
N SER A 275 -3.56 -7.62 -4.16
CA SER A 275 -4.64 -8.50 -4.64
C SER A 275 -5.74 -7.72 -5.37
N VAL A 276 -6.11 -6.54 -4.86
CA VAL A 276 -7.06 -5.65 -5.55
C VAL A 276 -6.45 -5.12 -6.85
N ALA A 277 -5.22 -4.61 -6.83
CA ALA A 277 -4.55 -4.08 -8.03
C ALA A 277 -4.39 -5.14 -9.13
N ILE A 278 -4.07 -6.38 -8.77
CA ILE A 278 -4.00 -7.52 -9.71
C ILE A 278 -5.39 -7.82 -10.30
N SER A 279 -6.44 -7.83 -9.47
CA SER A 279 -7.82 -8.05 -9.91
C SER A 279 -8.27 -6.95 -10.88
N GLU A 280 -7.96 -5.70 -10.57
CA GLU A 280 -8.27 -4.53 -11.41
C GLU A 280 -7.50 -4.57 -12.73
N GLY A 281 -6.21 -4.86 -12.71
CA GLY A 281 -5.40 -5.01 -13.92
C GLY A 281 -5.94 -6.08 -14.86
N ARG A 282 -6.36 -7.24 -14.31
CA ARG A 282 -7.01 -8.30 -15.07
C ARG A 282 -8.35 -7.86 -15.67
N HIS A 283 -9.13 -7.08 -14.92
CA HIS A 283 -10.40 -6.56 -15.41
C HIS A 283 -10.17 -5.53 -16.54
N VAL A 284 -9.25 -4.59 -16.36
CA VAL A 284 -8.89 -3.58 -17.38
C VAL A 284 -8.41 -4.26 -18.66
N ALA A 285 -7.60 -5.32 -18.56
CA ALA A 285 -7.17 -6.09 -19.74
C ALA A 285 -8.36 -6.71 -20.48
N LYS A 286 -9.35 -7.27 -19.75
CA LYS A 286 -10.60 -7.80 -20.34
C LYS A 286 -11.41 -6.69 -21.02
N VAL A 287 -11.53 -5.52 -20.39
CA VAL A 287 -12.27 -4.37 -20.93
C VAL A 287 -11.63 -3.89 -22.24
N ILE A 288 -10.30 -3.70 -22.26
CA ILE A 288 -9.58 -3.28 -23.46
C ILE A 288 -9.75 -4.33 -24.59
N THR A 289 -9.56 -5.61 -24.30
CA THR A 289 -9.71 -6.69 -25.28
C THR A 289 -11.13 -6.75 -25.84
N ALA A 290 -12.14 -6.60 -25.00
CA ALA A 290 -13.53 -6.59 -25.42
C ALA A 290 -13.85 -5.36 -26.30
N ARG A 291 -13.38 -4.17 -25.95
CA ARG A 291 -13.52 -2.96 -26.78
C ARG A 291 -12.90 -3.11 -28.16
N ILE A 292 -11.72 -3.71 -28.26
CA ILE A 292 -11.09 -4.02 -29.54
C ILE A 292 -12.00 -4.94 -30.38
N ALA A 293 -12.69 -5.88 -29.73
CA ALA A 293 -13.63 -6.80 -30.39
C ALA A 293 -15.06 -6.27 -30.55
N GLY A 294 -15.33 -5.00 -30.22
CA GLY A 294 -16.68 -4.41 -30.26
C GLY A 294 -17.65 -5.01 -29.27
N LYS A 295 -17.16 -5.53 -28.13
CA LYS A 295 -17.92 -6.18 -27.05
C LYS A 295 -17.85 -5.40 -25.75
N SER A 296 -18.74 -5.72 -24.81
CA SER A 296 -18.71 -5.23 -23.43
C SER A 296 -18.35 -6.33 -22.45
N VAL A 297 -17.88 -5.95 -21.27
CA VAL A 297 -17.55 -6.87 -20.18
C VAL A 297 -18.35 -6.47 -18.93
N ALA A 298 -18.99 -7.46 -18.31
CA ALA A 298 -19.60 -7.26 -17.01
C ALA A 298 -18.53 -6.97 -15.94
N TRP A 299 -18.80 -5.97 -15.11
CA TRP A 299 -17.92 -5.67 -13.99
C TRP A 299 -17.80 -6.84 -13.01
N GLN A 300 -16.60 -7.14 -12.59
CA GLN A 300 -16.31 -8.13 -11.56
C GLN A 300 -15.72 -7.43 -10.34
N THR A 301 -16.25 -7.76 -9.16
CA THR A 301 -15.71 -7.19 -7.92
C THR A 301 -14.23 -7.56 -7.76
N PRO A 302 -13.35 -6.59 -7.47
CA PRO A 302 -12.00 -6.92 -7.06
C PRO A 302 -12.00 -7.64 -5.73
N MET A 303 -11.06 -8.56 -5.56
CA MET A 303 -10.90 -9.33 -4.34
C MET A 303 -9.70 -8.82 -3.55
N SER A 304 -9.92 -8.51 -2.27
CA SER A 304 -8.85 -8.21 -1.31
C SER A 304 -8.58 -9.44 -0.45
N ILE A 305 -7.34 -9.91 -0.47
CA ILE A 305 -6.83 -10.94 0.43
C ILE A 305 -5.69 -10.32 1.24
N CYS A 306 -5.83 -10.32 2.57
CA CYS A 306 -4.82 -9.82 3.49
C CYS A 306 -4.50 -10.89 4.53
N TYR A 307 -3.36 -11.55 4.38
CA TYR A 307 -2.74 -12.30 5.47
C TYR A 307 -1.94 -11.33 6.34
N SER A 308 -1.97 -11.52 7.66
CA SER A 308 -1.21 -10.69 8.60
C SER A 308 -0.51 -11.58 9.61
N MET A 309 0.81 -11.54 9.64
CA MET A 309 1.64 -12.30 10.57
C MET A 309 1.64 -11.60 11.94
N VAL A 310 0.75 -12.02 12.82
CA VAL A 310 0.61 -11.42 14.16
C VAL A 310 1.49 -12.08 15.21
N ASP A 311 1.95 -13.31 14.97
CA ASP A 311 2.92 -14.02 15.81
C ASP A 311 4.08 -14.54 14.95
N PRO A 312 5.11 -13.70 14.70
CA PRO A 312 6.24 -14.10 13.87
C PRO A 312 7.11 -15.19 14.50
N VAL A 313 7.10 -15.35 15.83
CA VAL A 313 7.84 -16.41 16.53
C VAL A 313 7.15 -17.76 16.37
N GLY A 314 5.83 -17.81 16.62
CA GLY A 314 5.00 -19.00 16.40
C GLY A 314 4.60 -19.19 14.94
N LYS A 315 4.99 -18.27 14.04
CA LYS A 315 4.63 -18.26 12.61
C LYS A 315 3.12 -18.30 12.37
N LYS A 316 2.33 -17.62 13.21
CA LYS A 316 0.87 -17.60 13.12
C LYS A 316 0.36 -16.30 12.52
N ALA A 317 -0.59 -16.43 11.60
CA ALA A 317 -1.24 -15.32 10.93
C ALA A 317 -2.75 -15.33 11.13
N ILE A 318 -3.37 -14.18 10.85
CA ILE A 318 -4.81 -13.99 10.66
C ILE A 318 -5.08 -13.65 9.20
N LEU A 319 -6.34 -13.70 8.76
CA LEU A 319 -6.72 -13.49 7.36
C LEU A 319 -8.00 -12.67 7.25
N SER A 320 -8.02 -11.69 6.34
CA SER A 320 -9.26 -11.11 5.82
C SER A 320 -9.38 -11.35 4.31
N VAL A 321 -10.59 -11.68 3.89
CA VAL A 321 -10.98 -11.77 2.47
C VAL A 321 -12.18 -10.86 2.26
N SER A 322 -12.06 -9.88 1.38
CA SER A 322 -13.12 -8.91 1.13
C SER A 322 -13.48 -8.87 -0.34
N PHE A 323 -14.79 -8.84 -0.59
CA PHE A 323 -15.40 -8.55 -1.88
C PHE A 323 -16.27 -7.31 -1.75
N TYR A 324 -16.51 -6.61 -2.84
CA TYR A 324 -17.22 -5.35 -2.83
C TYR A 324 -18.47 -5.42 -3.69
N ARG A 325 -19.51 -4.70 -3.28
CA ARG A 325 -20.77 -4.56 -4.00
C ARG A 325 -21.06 -3.08 -4.21
N PHE A 326 -21.49 -2.74 -5.40
CA PHE A 326 -22.03 -1.42 -5.70
C PHE A 326 -23.54 -1.47 -5.73
N ASP A 327 -24.20 -0.63 -4.94
CA ASP A 327 -25.64 -0.43 -4.97
C ASP A 327 -25.95 0.74 -5.92
N ARG A 328 -26.51 0.42 -7.09
CA ARG A 328 -26.79 1.42 -8.13
C ARG A 328 -27.80 2.49 -7.72
N PRO A 329 -28.92 2.14 -7.03
CA PRO A 329 -29.88 3.12 -6.58
C PRO A 329 -29.33 4.17 -5.63
N SER A 330 -28.51 3.77 -4.65
CA SER A 330 -27.91 4.68 -3.67
C SER A 330 -26.54 5.25 -4.10
N GLY A 331 -25.90 4.68 -5.14
CA GLY A 331 -24.55 5.03 -5.54
C GLY A 331 -23.47 4.63 -4.53
N GLN A 332 -23.78 3.71 -3.61
CA GLN A 332 -22.91 3.36 -2.50
C GLN A 332 -22.17 2.05 -2.72
N TRP A 333 -20.92 2.01 -2.27
CA TRP A 333 -20.12 0.81 -2.15
C TRP A 333 -20.25 0.20 -0.76
N SER A 334 -20.32 -1.12 -0.68
CA SER A 334 -20.33 -1.87 0.57
C SER A 334 -19.55 -3.18 0.44
N PHE A 335 -19.24 -3.81 1.57
CA PHE A 335 -18.72 -5.17 1.53
C PHE A 335 -19.82 -6.15 1.11
N ALA A 336 -19.48 -7.07 0.23
CA ALA A 336 -20.36 -8.17 -0.12
C ALA A 336 -20.48 -9.19 1.03
N SER A 337 -21.60 -9.89 1.12
CA SER A 337 -21.92 -10.83 2.19
C SER A 337 -20.96 -12.02 2.31
N ASN A 338 -20.21 -12.32 1.25
CA ASN A 338 -19.18 -13.36 1.24
C ASN A 338 -17.80 -12.88 1.73
N SER A 339 -17.68 -11.60 2.16
CA SER A 339 -16.48 -11.11 2.84
C SER A 339 -16.33 -11.79 4.21
N LYS A 340 -15.11 -12.21 4.57
CA LYS A 340 -14.83 -12.99 5.79
C LYS A 340 -13.58 -12.47 6.50
N SER A 341 -13.61 -12.49 7.83
CA SER A 341 -12.44 -12.30 8.69
C SER A 341 -12.19 -13.58 9.49
N HIS A 342 -10.96 -14.07 9.43
CA HIS A 342 -10.46 -15.16 10.26
C HIS A 342 -9.56 -14.55 11.32
N ASN A 343 -10.13 -14.30 12.50
CA ASN A 343 -9.46 -13.59 13.60
C ASN A 343 -8.58 -14.52 14.46
N ASP A 344 -8.86 -15.83 14.42
CA ASP A 344 -8.04 -16.81 15.14
C ASP A 344 -6.72 -17.02 14.41
N ARG A 345 -5.63 -16.68 15.09
CA ARG A 345 -4.27 -16.84 14.56
C ARG A 345 -3.88 -18.31 14.48
N SER A 346 -3.37 -18.73 13.32
CA SER A 346 -2.93 -20.12 13.11
C SER A 346 -1.63 -20.21 12.29
N ASP A 347 -0.89 -21.30 12.51
CA ASP A 347 0.29 -21.65 11.72
C ASP A 347 -0.06 -22.05 10.28
N GLU A 348 -1.25 -22.57 10.05
CA GLU A 348 -1.77 -22.83 8.71
C GLU A 348 -1.88 -21.53 7.92
N LEU A 349 -2.48 -20.47 8.49
CA LEU A 349 -2.57 -19.15 7.85
C LEU A 349 -1.19 -18.53 7.67
N GLY A 350 -0.26 -18.77 8.60
CA GLY A 350 1.14 -18.34 8.46
C GLY A 350 1.84 -18.98 7.25
N ARG A 351 1.67 -20.27 7.03
CA ARG A 351 2.18 -20.97 5.83
C ARG A 351 1.50 -20.46 4.55
N ARG A 352 0.18 -20.28 4.57
CA ARG A 352 -0.57 -19.75 3.43
C ARG A 352 -0.17 -18.32 3.05
N ASN A 353 0.22 -17.49 4.03
CA ASN A 353 0.74 -16.15 3.75
C ASN A 353 1.97 -16.20 2.83
N LEU A 354 2.93 -17.09 3.14
CA LEU A 354 4.14 -17.27 2.33
C LEU A 354 3.82 -17.84 0.95
N SER A 355 3.05 -18.92 0.88
CA SER A 355 2.71 -19.57 -0.39
C SER A 355 1.89 -18.66 -1.32
N TRP A 356 1.01 -17.82 -0.76
CA TRP A 356 0.27 -16.83 -1.54
C TRP A 356 1.20 -15.81 -2.18
N GLY A 357 2.19 -15.31 -1.44
CA GLY A 357 3.19 -14.39 -2.00
C GLY A 357 3.99 -15.00 -3.14
N ASP A 358 4.51 -16.20 -2.94
CA ASP A 358 5.26 -16.93 -3.96
C ASP A 358 4.42 -17.20 -5.23
N GLU A 359 3.14 -17.52 -5.07
CA GLU A 359 2.23 -17.70 -6.19
C GLU A 359 2.03 -16.40 -6.98
N GLN A 360 1.80 -15.27 -6.28
CA GLN A 360 1.66 -13.98 -6.96
C GLN A 360 2.93 -13.58 -7.72
N PHE A 361 4.10 -13.77 -7.11
CA PHE A 361 5.37 -13.45 -7.76
C PHE A 361 5.60 -14.31 -9.00
N ARG A 362 5.27 -15.60 -8.94
CA ARG A 362 5.35 -16.48 -10.11
C ARG A 362 4.43 -16.03 -11.23
N VAL A 363 3.20 -15.63 -10.92
CA VAL A 363 2.24 -15.15 -11.92
C VAL A 363 2.67 -13.83 -12.57
N LEU A 364 3.36 -12.96 -11.82
CA LEU A 364 3.71 -11.62 -12.27
C LEU A 364 5.09 -11.56 -12.98
N PHE A 365 6.01 -12.46 -12.63
CA PHE A 365 7.42 -12.33 -13.01
C PHE A 365 8.04 -13.60 -13.63
N SER A 366 7.24 -14.67 -13.86
CA SER A 366 7.75 -15.93 -14.48
C SER A 366 7.12 -16.19 -15.84
#